data_17fcf92b73df413c1076ea8bb6c9c226
#
_entry.id   17fcf92b73df413c1076ea8bb6c9c226
#
_cell.length_a   1.000
_cell.length_b   1.000
_cell.length_c   1.000
_cell.angle_alpha   90.00
_cell.angle_beta   90.00
_cell.angle_gamma   90.00
#
_symmetry.space_group_name_H-M   'P 1'
#
loop_
_entity.id
_entity.type
_entity.pdbx_description
1 polymer ?
#
loop_
_entity_poly.entity_id
_entity_poly.type
_entity_poly.pdbx_seq_one_letter_code
_entity_poly.pdbx_strand_id
1 'polypeptide(L)'
;MAKVKVYAKAQNRTALGIVHAYMKINPKATLENLREAFPNSLNPDSGVKENFIYDNEDGTNANWNGYFKADEELITLSEGKRVAVVSMWTKQSLEHIIAQAKNYDIDVEQVDTKVEGGFRLEYLNGFTPKAPTKKNSKWILWVLLAMALVSLCAFILL
;
A
#
# COMPACT_ATOMS: atom_id res chain seq x y z
N MET A 1 -15.46 -13.99 -6.57
CA MET A 1 -16.35 -13.61 -5.44
C MET A 1 -15.59 -12.64 -4.56
N ALA A 2 -16.18 -11.48 -4.22
CA ALA A 2 -15.45 -10.44 -3.48
C ALA A 2 -14.95 -10.95 -2.12
N LYS A 3 -13.71 -10.59 -1.79
CA LYS A 3 -13.05 -10.88 -0.51
C LYS A 3 -13.12 -9.71 0.46
N VAL A 4 -13.11 -8.49 -0.10
CA VAL A 4 -13.12 -7.26 0.67
C VAL A 4 -14.14 -6.30 0.08
N LYS A 5 -14.89 -5.61 0.92
CA LYS A 5 -15.78 -4.51 0.55
C LYS A 5 -15.30 -3.22 1.17
N VAL A 6 -15.24 -2.18 0.36
CA VAL A 6 -14.80 -0.83 0.75
C VAL A 6 -16.04 0.05 0.90
N TYR A 7 -16.16 0.72 2.04
CA TYR A 7 -17.18 1.74 2.29
C TYR A 7 -16.52 3.10 2.45
N ALA A 8 -16.91 4.06 1.64
CA ALA A 8 -16.41 5.43 1.75
C ALA A 8 -17.43 6.44 1.17
N LYS A 9 -17.39 7.69 1.62
CA LYS A 9 -18.22 8.77 1.11
C LYS A 9 -17.52 9.54 -0.02
N ALA A 10 -16.30 9.98 0.24
CA ALA A 10 -15.56 10.84 -0.69
C ALA A 10 -14.82 10.01 -1.75
N GLN A 11 -14.79 10.51 -2.98
CA GLN A 11 -14.17 9.85 -4.14
C GLN A 11 -12.72 9.44 -3.88
N ASN A 12 -11.92 10.36 -3.37
CA ASN A 12 -10.52 10.13 -3.06
C ASN A 12 -10.33 9.09 -1.93
N ARG A 13 -11.22 9.09 -0.92
CA ARG A 13 -11.20 8.10 0.17
C ARG A 13 -11.62 6.72 -0.32
N THR A 14 -12.53 6.65 -1.29
CA THR A 14 -12.90 5.40 -1.95
C THR A 14 -11.70 4.81 -2.68
N ALA A 15 -10.99 5.60 -3.49
CA ALA A 15 -9.79 5.16 -4.19
C ALA A 15 -8.70 4.69 -3.23
N LEU A 16 -8.43 5.44 -2.16
CA LEU A 16 -7.48 5.04 -1.11
C LEU A 16 -7.89 3.71 -0.47
N GLY A 17 -9.17 3.55 -0.12
CA GLY A 17 -9.70 2.33 0.46
C GLY A 17 -9.54 1.11 -0.46
N ILE A 18 -9.71 1.28 -1.78
CA ILE A 18 -9.47 0.23 -2.78
C ILE A 18 -8.02 -0.24 -2.75
N VAL A 19 -7.06 0.70 -2.71
CA VAL A 19 -5.63 0.36 -2.65
C VAL A 19 -5.29 -0.36 -1.34
N HIS A 20 -5.82 0.11 -0.20
CA HIS A 20 -5.67 -0.59 1.07
C HIS A 20 -6.27 -2.00 1.05
N ALA A 21 -7.46 -2.18 0.45
CA ALA A 21 -8.09 -3.49 0.28
C ALA A 21 -7.23 -4.44 -0.57
N TYR A 22 -6.66 -3.93 -1.68
CA TYR A 22 -5.73 -4.68 -2.51
C TYR A 22 -4.52 -5.18 -1.71
N MET A 23 -3.92 -4.34 -0.88
CA MET A 23 -2.78 -4.75 -0.03
C MET A 23 -3.17 -5.77 1.04
N LYS A 24 -4.41 -5.74 1.55
CA LYS A 24 -4.90 -6.79 2.47
C LYS A 24 -5.05 -8.15 1.78
N ILE A 25 -5.43 -8.16 0.50
CA ILE A 25 -5.53 -9.37 -0.32
C ILE A 25 -4.13 -9.84 -0.78
N ASN A 26 -3.25 -8.88 -1.12
CA ASN A 26 -1.93 -9.11 -1.69
C ASN A 26 -0.81 -8.56 -0.77
N PRO A 27 -0.57 -9.12 0.42
CA PRO A 27 0.34 -8.54 1.41
C PRO A 27 1.82 -8.58 1.02
N LYS A 28 2.14 -9.25 -0.09
CA LYS A 28 3.50 -9.30 -0.66
C LYS A 28 3.67 -8.39 -1.89
N ALA A 29 2.69 -7.55 -2.20
CA ALA A 29 2.77 -6.67 -3.35
C ALA A 29 3.91 -5.65 -3.20
N THR A 30 4.56 -5.37 -4.32
CA THR A 30 5.58 -4.35 -4.52
C THR A 30 4.94 -3.09 -5.13
N LEU A 31 5.71 -2.01 -5.28
CA LEU A 31 5.25 -0.82 -6.01
C LEU A 31 4.91 -1.15 -7.47
N GLU A 32 5.67 -2.04 -8.10
CA GLU A 32 5.40 -2.48 -9.47
C GLU A 32 4.05 -3.18 -9.58
N ASN A 33 3.75 -4.10 -8.65
CA ASN A 33 2.43 -4.75 -8.62
C ASN A 33 1.28 -3.76 -8.40
N LEU A 34 1.48 -2.69 -7.59
CA LEU A 34 0.49 -1.62 -7.44
C LEU A 34 0.27 -0.85 -8.75
N ARG A 35 1.36 -0.54 -9.48
CA ARG A 35 1.31 0.17 -10.75
C ARG A 35 0.67 -0.67 -11.86
N GLU A 36 0.90 -1.98 -11.87
CA GLU A 36 0.22 -2.92 -12.77
C GLU A 36 -1.28 -3.04 -12.45
N ALA A 37 -1.60 -3.18 -11.16
CA ALA A 37 -2.99 -3.32 -10.73
C ALA A 37 -3.80 -2.04 -10.96
N PHE A 38 -3.21 -0.88 -10.73
CA PHE A 38 -3.84 0.43 -10.83
C PHE A 38 -2.97 1.40 -11.63
N PRO A 39 -2.85 1.20 -12.95
CA PRO A 39 -2.01 2.02 -13.80
C PRO A 39 -2.46 3.49 -13.84
N ASN A 40 -1.54 4.38 -14.16
CA ASN A 40 -1.79 5.83 -14.24
C ASN A 40 -2.93 6.19 -15.21
N SER A 41 -3.17 5.35 -16.22
CA SER A 41 -4.28 5.51 -17.17
C SER A 41 -5.67 5.43 -16.54
N LEU A 42 -5.83 4.91 -15.31
CA LEU A 42 -7.09 4.96 -14.58
C LEU A 42 -7.42 6.35 -14.05
N ASN A 43 -6.42 7.24 -13.94
CA ASN A 43 -6.57 8.57 -13.36
C ASN A 43 -5.84 9.63 -14.20
N PRO A 44 -6.19 9.80 -15.49
CA PRO A 44 -5.46 10.67 -16.42
C PRO A 44 -5.53 12.14 -16.04
N ASP A 45 -6.61 12.56 -15.38
CA ASP A 45 -6.90 13.96 -15.05
C ASP A 45 -6.46 14.35 -13.63
N SER A 46 -5.61 13.57 -12.99
CA SER A 46 -5.15 13.80 -11.62
C SER A 46 -4.26 15.04 -11.47
N GLY A 47 -3.70 15.56 -12.56
CA GLY A 47 -2.71 16.64 -12.54
C GLY A 47 -1.32 16.22 -12.04
N VAL A 48 -1.12 14.94 -11.71
CA VAL A 48 0.16 14.36 -11.31
C VAL A 48 0.55 13.22 -12.26
N LYS A 49 1.85 12.93 -12.36
CA LYS A 49 2.35 11.90 -13.28
C LYS A 49 2.05 10.47 -12.83
N GLU A 50 2.11 10.24 -11.52
CA GLU A 50 2.10 8.90 -10.94
C GLU A 50 0.97 8.75 -9.93
N ASN A 51 0.24 7.65 -9.99
CA ASN A 51 -0.75 7.33 -8.95
C ASN A 51 -0.10 6.96 -7.62
N PHE A 52 1.15 6.48 -7.67
CA PHE A 52 1.90 5.99 -6.50
C PHE A 52 3.33 6.54 -6.52
N ILE A 53 3.76 7.13 -5.41
CA ILE A 53 5.14 7.58 -5.21
C ILE A 53 5.67 7.03 -3.89
N TYR A 54 6.98 6.78 -3.81
CA TYR A 54 7.60 6.44 -2.52
C TYR A 54 7.47 7.60 -1.53
N ASP A 55 7.20 7.25 -0.27
CA ASP A 55 7.40 8.14 0.85
C ASP A 55 8.91 8.32 1.04
N ASN A 56 9.41 9.53 0.83
CA ASN A 56 10.78 9.86 1.15
C ASN A 56 10.86 10.18 2.64
N GLU A 57 11.58 9.37 3.39
CA GLU A 57 11.75 9.48 4.84
C GLU A 57 12.27 10.84 5.30
N ASP A 58 12.92 11.61 4.41
CA ASP A 58 13.47 12.95 4.68
C ASP A 58 12.48 14.10 4.45
N GLY A 59 11.27 13.82 4.03
CA GLY A 59 10.22 14.83 3.81
C GLY A 59 10.50 15.81 2.66
N THR A 60 11.55 15.58 1.87
CA THR A 60 11.99 16.49 0.80
C THR A 60 11.28 16.27 -0.53
N ASN A 61 10.26 15.42 -0.59
CA ASN A 61 9.54 15.18 -1.82
C ASN A 61 8.74 16.43 -2.22
N ALA A 62 9.30 17.25 -3.12
CA ALA A 62 8.68 18.48 -3.63
C ALA A 62 7.30 18.23 -4.29
N ASN A 63 6.96 16.98 -4.60
CA ASN A 63 5.73 16.58 -5.30
C ASN A 63 4.63 16.06 -4.38
N TRP A 64 4.73 16.23 -3.08
CA TRP A 64 3.71 15.78 -2.11
C TRP A 64 2.33 16.44 -2.26
N ASN A 65 2.24 17.57 -2.96
CA ASN A 65 0.94 18.17 -3.24
C ASN A 65 0.17 17.26 -4.20
N GLY A 66 -0.99 16.79 -3.76
CA GLY A 66 -1.81 15.85 -4.53
C GLY A 66 -1.72 14.40 -4.09
N TYR A 67 -1.03 14.10 -2.97
CA TYR A 67 -0.95 12.75 -2.40
C TYR A 67 -1.47 12.71 -0.96
N PHE A 68 -1.90 11.53 -0.54
CA PHE A 68 -2.18 11.22 0.87
C PHE A 68 -0.86 11.09 1.65
N LYS A 69 -0.77 11.77 2.81
CA LYS A 69 0.51 11.94 3.54
C LYS A 69 0.48 11.48 4.99
N ALA A 70 -0.72 11.30 5.57
CA ALA A 70 -0.82 10.86 6.95
C ALA A 70 -0.32 9.42 7.09
N ASP A 71 0.30 9.09 8.20
CA ASP A 71 0.92 7.76 8.43
C ASP A 71 -0.07 6.61 8.22
N GLU A 72 -1.33 6.79 8.60
CA GLU A 72 -2.41 5.83 8.41
C GLU A 72 -2.90 5.71 6.96
N GLU A 73 -2.55 6.69 6.11
CA GLU A 73 -2.93 6.72 4.69
C GLU A 73 -1.86 6.08 3.80
N LEU A 74 -0.63 5.99 4.30
CA LEU A 74 0.49 5.42 3.56
C LEU A 74 0.37 3.90 3.45
N ILE A 75 0.73 3.40 2.29
CA ILE A 75 0.76 1.96 1.99
C ILE A 75 2.14 1.41 2.35
N THR A 76 2.19 0.42 3.25
CA THR A 76 3.43 -0.30 3.53
C THR A 76 3.55 -1.50 2.59
N LEU A 77 4.61 -1.53 1.80
CA LEU A 77 4.93 -2.61 0.87
C LEU A 77 5.60 -3.80 1.58
N SER A 78 5.69 -4.94 0.88
CA SER A 78 6.33 -6.16 1.39
C SER A 78 7.80 -5.98 1.78
N GLU A 79 8.49 -5.04 1.15
CA GLU A 79 9.90 -4.68 1.40
C GLU A 79 10.09 -3.68 2.55
N GLY A 80 8.99 -3.26 3.19
CA GLY A 80 9.00 -2.31 4.31
C GLY A 80 9.03 -0.85 3.89
N LYS A 81 9.14 -0.54 2.60
CA LYS A 81 9.01 0.83 2.08
C LYS A 81 7.57 1.28 2.11
N ARG A 82 7.36 2.58 2.25
CA ARG A 82 6.04 3.20 2.23
C ARG A 82 5.79 3.92 0.90
N VAL A 83 4.53 3.93 0.49
CA VAL A 83 4.07 4.54 -0.75
C VAL A 83 2.86 5.43 -0.46
N ALA A 84 2.88 6.64 -1.02
CA ALA A 84 1.76 7.56 -1.00
C ALA A 84 0.88 7.35 -2.24
N VAL A 85 -0.42 7.40 -2.05
CA VAL A 85 -1.44 7.29 -3.10
C VAL A 85 -1.88 8.71 -3.50
N VAL A 86 -2.09 8.94 -4.78
CA VAL A 86 -2.65 10.21 -5.27
C VAL A 86 -4.01 10.49 -4.62
N SER A 87 -4.25 11.73 -4.22
CA SER A 87 -5.49 12.15 -3.57
C SER A 87 -6.48 12.85 -4.51
N MET A 88 -6.07 13.13 -5.75
CA MET A 88 -6.89 13.81 -6.75
C MET A 88 -7.54 12.79 -7.67
N TRP A 89 -8.83 12.55 -7.46
CA TRP A 89 -9.66 11.64 -8.25
C TRP A 89 -10.89 12.36 -8.76
N THR A 90 -11.09 12.36 -10.07
CA THR A 90 -12.34 12.83 -10.69
C THR A 90 -13.42 11.75 -10.56
N LYS A 91 -14.68 12.12 -10.83
CA LYS A 91 -15.76 11.14 -10.86
C LYS A 91 -15.49 10.01 -11.86
N GLN A 92 -15.01 10.35 -13.06
CA GLN A 92 -14.68 9.39 -14.11
C GLN A 92 -13.55 8.45 -13.70
N SER A 93 -12.47 9.01 -13.14
CA SER A 93 -11.34 8.20 -12.64
C SER A 93 -11.76 7.24 -11.52
N LEU A 94 -12.69 7.69 -10.66
CA LEU A 94 -13.26 6.82 -9.63
C LEU A 94 -14.05 5.64 -10.24
N GLU A 95 -14.84 5.86 -11.26
CA GLU A 95 -15.58 4.79 -11.96
C GLU A 95 -14.59 3.77 -12.56
N HIS A 96 -13.47 4.24 -13.12
CA HIS A 96 -12.42 3.36 -13.66
C HIS A 96 -11.77 2.50 -12.57
N ILE A 97 -11.37 3.08 -11.44
CA ILE A 97 -10.72 2.30 -10.38
C ILE A 97 -11.69 1.35 -9.68
N ILE A 98 -12.97 1.71 -9.55
CA ILE A 98 -14.02 0.81 -9.04
C ILE A 98 -14.21 -0.40 -9.97
N ALA A 99 -14.24 -0.16 -11.29
CA ALA A 99 -14.32 -1.26 -12.27
C ALA A 99 -13.10 -2.17 -12.19
N GLN A 100 -11.90 -1.58 -12.07
CA GLN A 100 -10.64 -2.31 -11.93
C GLN A 100 -10.57 -3.13 -10.62
N ALA A 101 -11.08 -2.59 -9.52
CA ALA A 101 -11.09 -3.24 -8.21
C ALA A 101 -11.79 -4.61 -8.22
N LYS A 102 -12.81 -4.78 -9.05
CA LYS A 102 -13.55 -6.05 -9.20
C LYS A 102 -12.66 -7.19 -9.69
N ASN A 103 -11.64 -6.89 -10.50
CA ASN A 103 -10.66 -7.87 -10.98
C ASN A 103 -9.79 -8.44 -9.85
N TYR A 104 -9.77 -7.77 -8.69
CA TYR A 104 -9.00 -8.15 -7.50
C TYR A 104 -9.89 -8.58 -6.32
N ASP A 105 -11.12 -9.03 -6.58
CA ASP A 105 -12.06 -9.46 -5.55
C ASP A 105 -12.42 -8.34 -4.54
N ILE A 106 -12.46 -7.08 -4.99
CA ILE A 106 -12.81 -5.92 -4.16
C ILE A 106 -14.14 -5.35 -4.65
N ASP A 107 -15.12 -5.29 -3.76
CA ASP A 107 -16.37 -4.57 -3.95
C ASP A 107 -16.30 -3.18 -3.31
N VAL A 108 -17.11 -2.25 -3.83
CA VAL A 108 -17.16 -0.87 -3.35
C VAL A 108 -18.62 -0.44 -3.16
N GLU A 109 -18.87 0.18 -2.01
CA GLU A 109 -20.13 0.87 -1.73
C GLU A 109 -19.86 2.32 -1.29
N GLN A 110 -20.38 3.26 -2.09
CA GLN A 110 -20.37 4.66 -1.70
C GLN A 110 -21.53 4.91 -0.71
N VAL A 111 -21.20 5.52 0.43
CA VAL A 111 -22.15 5.80 1.50
C VAL A 111 -22.37 7.30 1.65
N ASP A 112 -23.55 7.71 2.10
CA ASP A 112 -23.89 9.13 2.28
C ASP A 112 -23.35 9.71 3.59
N THR A 113 -23.06 8.85 4.58
CA THR A 113 -22.53 9.27 5.87
C THR A 113 -21.00 9.28 5.89
N LYS A 114 -20.42 10.19 6.69
CA LYS A 114 -18.97 10.23 6.89
C LYS A 114 -18.49 8.95 7.58
N VAL A 115 -17.49 8.32 7.00
CA VAL A 115 -16.81 7.16 7.59
C VAL A 115 -15.59 7.67 8.37
N GLU A 116 -15.42 7.19 9.60
CA GLU A 116 -14.22 7.48 10.40
C GLU A 116 -12.96 6.97 9.69
N GLY A 117 -11.87 7.77 9.71
CA GLY A 117 -10.67 7.46 8.92
C GLY A 117 -10.84 7.62 7.40
N GLY A 118 -12.05 7.99 6.93
CA GLY A 118 -12.35 8.26 5.53
C GLY A 118 -12.84 7.05 4.73
N PHE A 119 -12.50 5.83 5.11
CA PHE A 119 -13.02 4.58 4.55
C PHE A 119 -13.05 3.46 5.60
N ARG A 120 -13.84 2.42 5.33
CA ARG A 120 -13.92 1.20 6.14
C ARG A 120 -13.81 -0.02 5.22
N LEU A 121 -13.06 -1.03 5.68
CA LEU A 121 -12.97 -2.32 5.01
C LEU A 121 -13.81 -3.36 5.75
N GLU A 122 -14.58 -4.13 5.01
CA GLU A 122 -15.29 -5.30 5.48
C GLU A 122 -14.75 -6.55 4.79
N TYR A 123 -14.42 -7.57 5.56
CA TYR A 123 -13.91 -8.83 5.03
C TYR A 123 -15.08 -9.80 4.82
N LEU A 124 -15.17 -10.32 3.59
CA LEU A 124 -16.31 -11.14 3.14
C LEU A 124 -15.89 -12.60 2.95
N ASN A 125 -16.88 -13.48 2.91
CA ASN A 125 -16.71 -14.89 2.52
C ASN A 125 -15.61 -15.63 3.30
N GLY A 126 -15.44 -15.30 4.60
CA GLY A 126 -14.43 -15.92 5.45
C GLY A 126 -12.99 -15.51 5.14
N PHE A 127 -12.79 -14.48 4.30
CA PHE A 127 -11.46 -13.95 4.04
C PHE A 127 -10.87 -13.33 5.31
N THR A 128 -9.67 -13.76 5.67
CA THR A 128 -8.89 -13.19 6.78
C THR A 128 -7.58 -12.64 6.22
N PRO A 129 -7.32 -11.32 6.35
CA PRO A 129 -6.08 -10.74 5.86
C PRO A 129 -4.88 -11.32 6.61
N LYS A 130 -3.87 -11.76 5.86
CA LYS A 130 -2.60 -12.17 6.47
C LYS A 130 -1.85 -10.93 6.96
N ALA A 131 -1.35 -10.98 8.19
CA ALA A 131 -0.45 -9.94 8.68
C ALA A 131 0.78 -9.84 7.75
N PRO A 132 1.28 -8.63 7.46
CA PRO A 132 2.52 -8.48 6.73
C PRO A 132 3.61 -9.24 7.48
N THR A 133 4.24 -10.19 6.81
CA THR A 133 5.36 -10.95 7.39
C THR A 133 6.52 -9.98 7.59
N LYS A 134 6.77 -9.56 8.82
CA LYS A 134 8.02 -8.87 9.17
C LYS A 134 9.16 -9.77 8.72
N LYS A 135 9.96 -9.30 7.76
CA LYS A 135 11.17 -10.00 7.34
C LYS A 135 12.05 -10.13 8.59
N ASN A 136 12.17 -11.36 9.11
CA ASN A 136 12.92 -11.63 10.33
C ASN A 136 14.38 -11.26 10.08
N SER A 137 14.79 -10.12 10.57
CA SER A 137 16.17 -9.62 10.57
C SER A 137 17.15 -10.51 11.38
N LYS A 138 16.65 -11.59 11.99
CA LYS A 138 17.46 -12.50 12.82
C LYS A 138 18.60 -13.17 12.06
N TRP A 139 18.44 -13.42 10.78
CA TRP A 139 19.51 -14.06 9.99
C TRP A 139 20.72 -13.11 9.81
N ILE A 140 20.50 -11.79 9.72
CA ILE A 140 21.57 -10.79 9.65
C ILE A 140 22.37 -10.80 10.96
N LEU A 141 21.69 -10.94 12.09
CA LEU A 141 22.35 -11.06 13.41
C LEU A 141 23.23 -12.31 13.48
N TRP A 142 22.76 -13.46 12.95
CA TRP A 142 23.53 -14.70 12.89
C TRP A 142 24.75 -14.60 11.99
N VAL A 143 24.63 -13.92 10.83
CA VAL A 143 25.77 -13.69 9.93
C VAL A 143 26.82 -12.80 10.59
N LEU A 144 26.41 -11.72 11.26
CA LEU A 144 27.33 -10.84 12.00
C LEU A 144 28.01 -11.57 13.16
N LEU A 145 27.29 -12.42 13.88
CA LEU A 145 27.85 -13.24 14.96
C LEU A 145 28.88 -14.25 14.45
N ALA A 146 28.58 -14.90 13.32
CA ALA A 146 29.51 -15.84 12.69
C ALA A 146 30.79 -15.16 12.21
N MET A 147 30.68 -13.96 11.60
CA MET A 147 31.86 -13.17 11.18
C MET A 147 32.70 -12.72 12.37
N ALA A 148 32.10 -12.33 13.50
CA ALA A 148 32.82 -11.96 14.71
C ALA A 148 33.59 -13.14 15.30
N LEU A 149 33.03 -14.36 15.31
CA LEU A 149 33.69 -15.57 15.78
C LEU A 149 34.89 -15.96 14.91
N VAL A 150 34.77 -15.84 13.58
CA VAL A 150 35.89 -16.12 12.66
C VAL A 150 37.04 -15.15 12.88
N SER A 151 36.75 -13.86 13.10
CA SER A 151 37.77 -12.83 13.40
C SER A 151 38.49 -13.11 14.71
N LEU A 152 37.76 -13.57 15.74
CA LEU A 152 38.34 -13.88 17.06
C LEU A 152 39.26 -15.12 16.98
N CYS A 153 38.89 -16.16 16.24
CA CYS A 153 39.72 -17.34 16.02
C CYS A 153 41.02 -17.00 15.27
N ALA A 154 40.98 -16.10 14.30
CA ALA A 154 42.17 -15.69 13.54
C ALA A 154 43.16 -14.89 14.44
N PHE A 155 42.67 -14.18 15.44
CA PHE A 155 43.53 -13.42 16.38
C PHE A 155 44.22 -14.29 17.45
N ILE A 156 43.69 -15.47 17.75
CA ILE A 156 44.26 -16.39 18.76
C ILE A 156 45.33 -17.31 18.12
N LEU A 157 45.35 -17.43 16.79
CA LEU A 157 46.29 -18.31 16.06
C LEU A 157 47.52 -17.56 15.49
N LEU A 158 47.67 -16.27 15.76
CA LEU A 158 48.84 -15.42 15.48
C LEU A 158 49.61 -15.09 16.75
#